data_fbb2542b9e08e284900f087c8de8b284
#
_entry.id   fbb2542b9e08e284900f087c8de8b284
#
_cell.length_a   1.000
_cell.length_b   1.000
_cell.length_c   1.000
_cell.angle_alpha   90.00
_cell.angle_beta   90.00
_cell.angle_gamma   90.00
#
_symmetry.space_group_name_H-M   'P 1'
#
loop_
_entity.id
_entity.type
_entity.pdbx_description
1 polymer ?
#
loop_
_entity_poly.entity_id
_entity_poly.type
_entity_poly.pdbx_seq_one_letter_code
_entity_poly.pdbx_strand_id
1 'polypeptide(L)'
;MELAKRFVDVGIFTNRLDEMRAFYGERIRLPYEEMLPVGAGVRQYRFGLLGSVLKINHVRDPIPARVAGGYRKLSISDPRTPMPLPMQDPDGNEVELAPSGQHGVNQIEIHIGVTDEAAFENFYADALQAERIGAGRFKLGETIISFRHDPAAVRAEKSPTAGAADAIASMRAVGMRYITVQVRDCDGEHRRFMSMGVWEGAAPVTLGAVARISFIRDPDGNFIEISQRASLTGPIPA
;
A
#
# COMPACT_ATOMS: atom_id res chain seq x y z
N MET A 1 -1.64 -17.60 -2.73
CA MET A 1 -1.77 -16.70 -1.54
C MET A 1 -3.22 -16.66 -1.08
N GLU A 2 -3.49 -16.95 0.20
CA GLU A 2 -4.85 -16.93 0.73
C GLU A 2 -5.14 -15.57 1.39
N LEU A 3 -6.00 -14.77 0.73
CA LEU A 3 -6.37 -13.45 1.22
C LEU A 3 -7.36 -13.56 2.39
N ALA A 4 -7.07 -12.89 3.52
CA ALA A 4 -8.02 -12.69 4.61
C ALA A 4 -9.00 -11.54 4.33
N LYS A 5 -8.64 -10.64 3.42
CA LYS A 5 -9.43 -9.50 2.97
C LYS A 5 -9.20 -9.30 1.47
N ARG A 6 -10.26 -9.10 0.72
CA ARG A 6 -10.20 -8.95 -0.75
C ARG A 6 -9.77 -7.56 -1.22
N PHE A 7 -9.41 -6.68 -0.31
CA PHE A 7 -9.10 -5.28 -0.59
C PHE A 7 -7.72 -4.94 -0.05
N VAL A 8 -6.89 -4.32 -0.89
CA VAL A 8 -5.54 -3.88 -0.54
C VAL A 8 -5.60 -2.51 0.13
N ASP A 9 -4.94 -2.36 1.28
CA ASP A 9 -4.87 -1.07 1.97
C ASP A 9 -3.71 -0.22 1.44
N VAL A 10 -3.80 1.11 1.58
CA VAL A 10 -2.79 2.06 1.10
C VAL A 10 -2.19 2.83 2.27
N GLY A 11 -0.86 2.93 2.33
CA GLY A 11 -0.13 3.64 3.37
C GLY A 11 0.58 4.89 2.84
N ILE A 12 0.28 6.02 3.48
CA ILE A 12 0.89 7.33 3.23
C ILE A 12 1.65 7.75 4.47
N PHE A 13 2.84 8.36 4.30
CA PHE A 13 3.54 9.07 5.37
C PHE A 13 3.49 10.57 5.14
N THR A 14 3.29 11.33 6.23
CA THR A 14 3.11 12.79 6.16
C THR A 14 3.56 13.49 7.45
N ASN A 15 3.97 14.75 7.33
CA ASN A 15 4.05 15.71 8.45
C ASN A 15 2.82 16.65 8.51
N ARG A 16 1.92 16.59 7.53
CA ARG A 16 0.81 17.53 7.33
C ARG A 16 -0.54 16.89 7.68
N LEU A 17 -0.67 16.48 8.96
CA LEU A 17 -1.84 15.70 9.40
C LEU A 17 -3.18 16.41 9.14
N ASP A 18 -3.29 17.67 9.57
CA ASP A 18 -4.58 18.35 9.55
C ASP A 18 -5.06 18.62 8.11
N GLU A 19 -4.14 18.99 7.23
CA GLU A 19 -4.44 19.18 5.81
C GLU A 19 -4.80 17.83 5.13
N MET A 20 -4.11 16.76 5.47
CA MET A 20 -4.42 15.42 4.94
C MET A 20 -5.79 14.92 5.44
N ARG A 21 -6.13 15.18 6.70
CA ARG A 21 -7.46 14.86 7.25
C ARG A 21 -8.56 15.66 6.59
N ALA A 22 -8.36 16.96 6.38
CA ALA A 22 -9.31 17.79 5.65
C ALA A 22 -9.48 17.32 4.20
N PHE A 23 -8.38 16.95 3.51
CA PHE A 23 -8.44 16.46 2.14
C PHE A 23 -9.20 15.12 2.04
N TYR A 24 -8.77 14.10 2.76
CA TYR A 24 -9.37 12.77 2.65
C TYR A 24 -10.71 12.65 3.39
N GLY A 25 -10.84 13.25 4.57
CA GLY A 25 -12.05 13.16 5.38
C GLY A 25 -13.18 14.10 4.96
N GLU A 26 -12.86 15.34 4.60
CA GLU A 26 -13.88 16.35 4.31
C GLU A 26 -14.13 16.52 2.81
N ARG A 27 -13.05 16.68 2.02
CA ARG A 27 -13.17 16.93 0.58
C ARG A 27 -13.52 15.66 -0.20
N ILE A 28 -12.81 14.54 0.01
CA ILE A 28 -13.11 13.24 -0.61
C ILE A 28 -14.26 12.53 0.12
N ARG A 29 -14.44 12.82 1.42
CA ARG A 29 -15.46 12.25 2.31
C ARG A 29 -15.26 10.76 2.63
N LEU A 30 -14.02 10.36 2.82
CA LEU A 30 -13.73 9.04 3.37
C LEU A 30 -14.10 9.00 4.86
N PRO A 31 -14.82 7.96 5.33
CA PRO A 31 -15.17 7.84 6.73
C PRO A 31 -13.92 7.61 7.59
N TYR A 32 -13.75 8.44 8.61
CA TYR A 32 -12.72 8.20 9.62
C TYR A 32 -13.10 6.99 10.48
N GLU A 33 -12.15 6.08 10.71
CA GLU A 33 -12.36 4.86 11.48
C GLU A 33 -11.73 4.97 12.89
N GLU A 34 -10.39 5.12 12.94
CA GLU A 34 -9.65 5.08 14.20
C GLU A 34 -8.25 5.70 14.05
N MET A 35 -7.60 5.93 15.19
CA MET A 35 -6.17 6.25 15.26
C MET A 35 -5.44 5.17 16.07
N LEU A 36 -4.36 4.63 15.50
CA LEU A 36 -3.51 3.64 16.15
C LEU A 36 -2.11 4.20 16.40
N PRO A 37 -1.56 4.05 17.62
CA PRO A 37 -0.14 4.30 17.85
C PRO A 37 0.64 3.09 17.27
N VAL A 38 1.46 3.34 16.24
CA VAL A 38 2.25 2.28 15.60
C VAL A 38 3.73 2.29 16.03
N GLY A 39 4.03 3.05 17.07
CA GLY A 39 5.37 3.12 17.65
C GLY A 39 6.30 4.12 16.96
N ALA A 40 7.48 4.32 17.52
CA ALA A 40 8.57 5.14 16.97
C ALA A 40 8.11 6.55 16.50
N GLY A 41 7.21 7.20 17.25
CA GLY A 41 6.72 8.55 16.93
C GLY A 41 5.69 8.63 15.81
N VAL A 42 5.17 7.50 15.33
CA VAL A 42 4.16 7.43 14.28
C VAL A 42 2.77 7.20 14.86
N ARG A 43 1.80 8.00 14.41
CA ARG A 43 0.37 7.79 14.63
C ARG A 43 -0.30 7.53 13.30
N GLN A 44 -0.99 6.40 13.20
CA GLN A 44 -1.69 6.00 11.98
C GLN A 44 -3.17 6.35 12.09
N TYR A 45 -3.62 7.29 11.29
CA TYR A 45 -5.03 7.65 11.14
C TYR A 45 -5.62 6.86 9.99
N ARG A 46 -6.71 6.17 10.25
CA ARG A 46 -7.31 5.20 9.33
C ARG A 46 -8.62 5.74 8.79
N PHE A 47 -8.77 5.69 7.48
CA PHE A 47 -10.00 6.07 6.77
C PHE A 47 -10.49 4.90 5.94
N GLY A 48 -11.78 4.61 6.00
CA GLY A 48 -12.42 3.60 5.17
C GLY A 48 -12.35 4.00 3.68
N LEU A 49 -11.88 3.09 2.84
CA LEU A 49 -11.64 3.33 1.42
C LEU A 49 -12.29 2.21 0.59
N LEU A 50 -13.62 2.19 0.53
CA LEU A 50 -14.41 1.21 -0.25
C LEU A 50 -14.01 -0.26 0.05
N GLY A 51 -13.89 -0.61 1.33
CA GLY A 51 -13.42 -1.92 1.76
C GLY A 51 -11.92 -2.00 2.01
N SER A 52 -11.10 -1.18 1.36
CA SER A 52 -9.71 -0.90 1.76
C SER A 52 -9.65 0.05 2.95
N VAL A 53 -8.46 0.25 3.48
CA VAL A 53 -8.15 1.30 4.45
C VAL A 53 -7.07 2.20 3.89
N LEU A 54 -7.31 3.51 3.91
CA LEU A 54 -6.26 4.50 3.74
C LEU A 54 -5.61 4.74 5.11
N LYS A 55 -4.32 4.45 5.22
CA LYS A 55 -3.51 4.59 6.43
C LYS A 55 -2.67 5.86 6.32
N ILE A 56 -3.06 6.95 6.99
CA ILE A 56 -2.27 8.18 7.06
C ILE A 56 -1.35 8.07 8.26
N ASN A 57 -0.08 7.79 8.03
CA ASN A 57 0.96 7.69 9.05
C ASN A 57 1.56 9.07 9.29
N HIS A 58 1.07 9.74 10.32
CA HIS A 58 1.61 11.02 10.75
C HIS A 58 2.87 10.82 11.58
N VAL A 59 3.96 11.45 11.14
CA VAL A 59 5.23 11.51 11.88
C VAL A 59 5.41 12.94 12.40
N ARG A 60 5.66 13.07 13.70
CA ARG A 60 5.84 14.39 14.34
C ARG A 60 7.12 15.06 13.86
N ASP A 61 8.20 14.30 13.82
CA ASP A 61 9.51 14.82 13.41
C ASP A 61 9.56 14.93 11.87
N PRO A 62 10.29 15.91 11.32
CA PRO A 62 10.41 16.07 9.87
C PRO A 62 10.89 14.78 9.18
N ILE A 63 10.21 14.41 8.12
CA ILE A 63 10.59 13.26 7.28
C ILE A 63 11.11 13.74 5.91
N PRO A 64 11.94 12.94 5.23
CA PRO A 64 12.45 13.28 3.91
C PRO A 64 11.33 13.61 2.92
N ALA A 65 11.64 14.50 2.00
CA ALA A 65 10.75 14.81 0.88
C ALA A 65 10.40 13.54 0.07
N ARG A 66 9.34 13.63 -0.71
CA ARG A 66 8.90 12.57 -1.60
C ARG A 66 10.04 12.09 -2.50
N VAL A 67 10.27 10.78 -2.52
CA VAL A 67 11.18 10.16 -3.48
C VAL A 67 10.47 9.91 -4.81
N ALA A 68 11.21 10.04 -5.91
CA ALA A 68 10.72 9.71 -7.23
C ALA A 68 10.48 8.20 -7.37
N GLY A 69 9.46 7.80 -8.14
CA GLY A 69 9.15 6.40 -8.42
C GLY A 69 8.09 5.77 -7.52
N GLY A 70 7.78 4.54 -7.78
CA GLY A 70 6.84 3.73 -7.00
C GLY A 70 5.40 4.18 -7.13
N TYR A 71 4.68 4.18 -6.01
CA TYR A 71 3.26 4.52 -5.97
C TYR A 71 3.02 5.98 -6.39
N ARG A 72 2.30 6.17 -7.51
CA ARG A 72 2.13 7.48 -8.15
C ARG A 72 0.76 8.08 -7.92
N LYS A 73 -0.30 7.28 -8.19
CA LYS A 73 -1.67 7.76 -8.19
C LYS A 73 -2.59 6.75 -7.53
N LEU A 74 -3.61 7.25 -6.86
CA LEU A 74 -4.73 6.48 -6.31
C LEU A 74 -6.01 6.93 -7.02
N SER A 75 -6.61 6.04 -7.83
CA SER A 75 -7.95 6.26 -8.37
C SER A 75 -8.97 5.59 -7.45
N ILE A 76 -10.01 6.34 -7.08
CA ILE A 76 -11.06 5.93 -6.15
C ILE A 76 -12.38 5.95 -6.91
N SER A 77 -13.08 4.83 -6.95
CA SER A 77 -14.42 4.76 -7.53
C SER A 77 -15.40 5.61 -6.73
N ASP A 78 -16.07 6.53 -7.39
CA ASP A 78 -17.09 7.38 -6.76
C ASP A 78 -18.33 7.49 -7.65
N PRO A 79 -19.48 6.90 -7.23
CA PRO A 79 -20.71 6.96 -8.01
C PRO A 79 -21.29 8.38 -8.16
N ARG A 80 -20.82 9.32 -7.35
CA ARG A 80 -21.26 10.73 -7.41
C ARG A 80 -20.52 11.53 -8.49
N THR A 81 -19.44 10.98 -9.03
CA THR A 81 -18.56 11.65 -9.98
C THR A 81 -18.92 11.22 -11.41
N PRO A 82 -19.46 12.11 -12.28
CA PRO A 82 -19.88 11.75 -13.64
C PRO A 82 -18.71 11.64 -14.64
N MET A 83 -17.56 12.21 -14.30
CA MET A 83 -16.32 12.19 -15.09
C MET A 83 -15.12 12.16 -14.16
N PRO A 84 -13.95 11.66 -14.60
CA PRO A 84 -12.74 11.65 -13.79
C PRO A 84 -12.42 13.04 -13.25
N LEU A 85 -12.17 13.12 -11.94
CA LEU A 85 -11.78 14.33 -11.24
C LEU A 85 -10.37 14.16 -10.66
N PRO A 86 -9.34 14.57 -11.40
CA PRO A 86 -7.96 14.51 -10.91
C PRO A 86 -7.72 15.61 -9.85
N MET A 87 -6.96 15.26 -8.83
CA MET A 87 -6.60 16.12 -7.72
C MET A 87 -5.18 15.80 -7.26
N GLN A 88 -4.63 16.66 -6.42
CA GLN A 88 -3.45 16.35 -5.61
C GLN A 88 -3.82 16.54 -4.14
N ASP A 89 -3.33 15.61 -3.32
CA ASP A 89 -3.40 15.78 -1.87
C ASP A 89 -2.35 16.82 -1.40
N PRO A 90 -2.38 17.22 -0.12
CA PRO A 90 -1.45 18.23 0.39
C PRO A 90 0.04 17.89 0.21
N ASP A 91 0.38 16.61 0.14
CA ASP A 91 1.75 16.14 -0.07
C ASP A 91 2.11 15.91 -1.55
N GLY A 92 1.18 16.26 -2.47
CA GLY A 92 1.37 16.14 -3.91
C GLY A 92 1.16 14.73 -4.46
N ASN A 93 0.54 13.79 -3.71
CA ASN A 93 0.12 12.53 -4.28
C ASN A 93 -1.03 12.75 -5.26
N GLU A 94 -0.95 12.09 -6.42
CA GLU A 94 -2.04 12.15 -7.38
C GLU A 94 -3.21 11.30 -6.88
N VAL A 95 -4.40 11.91 -6.85
CA VAL A 95 -5.65 11.25 -6.46
C VAL A 95 -6.69 11.55 -7.52
N GLU A 96 -7.49 10.56 -7.88
CA GLU A 96 -8.58 10.74 -8.84
C GLU A 96 -9.86 10.13 -8.29
N LEU A 97 -10.94 10.88 -8.29
CA LEU A 97 -12.27 10.30 -8.18
C LEU A 97 -12.72 9.90 -9.59
N ALA A 98 -12.99 8.61 -9.78
CA ALA A 98 -13.39 8.06 -11.06
C ALA A 98 -14.86 7.60 -11.03
N PRO A 99 -15.64 7.77 -12.11
CA PRO A 99 -16.97 7.17 -12.21
C PRO A 99 -16.91 5.67 -11.93
N SER A 100 -17.84 5.15 -11.14
CA SER A 100 -17.87 3.72 -10.82
C SER A 100 -17.96 2.86 -12.06
N GLY A 101 -17.12 1.84 -12.14
CA GLY A 101 -17.01 0.94 -13.30
C GLY A 101 -16.18 1.48 -14.46
N GLN A 102 -15.74 2.73 -14.44
CA GLN A 102 -14.86 3.26 -15.46
C GLN A 102 -13.57 2.44 -15.53
N HIS A 103 -13.22 1.97 -16.73
CA HIS A 103 -12.09 1.06 -16.95
C HIS A 103 -12.09 -0.18 -16.02
N GLY A 104 -13.26 -0.61 -15.54
CA GLY A 104 -13.42 -1.74 -14.63
C GLY A 104 -13.13 -1.42 -13.16
N VAL A 105 -12.86 -0.15 -12.82
CA VAL A 105 -12.58 0.28 -11.45
C VAL A 105 -13.89 0.42 -10.67
N ASN A 106 -14.20 -0.56 -9.83
CA ASN A 106 -15.38 -0.56 -8.96
C ASN A 106 -15.03 -0.24 -7.50
N GLN A 107 -13.74 -0.19 -7.17
CA GLN A 107 -13.21 0.04 -5.84
C GLN A 107 -12.08 1.06 -5.91
N ILE A 108 -10.84 0.64 -5.93
CA ILE A 108 -9.68 1.53 -6.17
C ILE A 108 -8.77 0.91 -7.23
N GLU A 109 -7.98 1.78 -7.86
CA GLU A 109 -6.83 1.41 -8.66
C GLU A 109 -5.59 2.14 -8.15
N ILE A 110 -4.53 1.37 -7.88
CA ILE A 110 -3.24 1.88 -7.43
C ILE A 110 -2.30 1.88 -8.62
N HIS A 111 -1.76 3.05 -8.99
CA HIS A 111 -0.87 3.20 -10.13
C HIS A 111 0.59 3.30 -9.67
N ILE A 112 1.47 2.55 -10.32
CA ILE A 112 2.89 2.46 -10.00
C ILE A 112 3.71 2.85 -11.23
N GLY A 113 4.67 3.78 -11.05
CA GLY A 113 5.71 4.04 -12.03
C GLY A 113 6.87 3.08 -11.82
N VAL A 114 7.26 2.32 -12.85
CA VAL A 114 8.23 1.22 -12.74
C VAL A 114 9.41 1.38 -13.68
N THR A 115 10.54 0.78 -13.31
CA THR A 115 11.74 0.75 -14.17
C THR A 115 11.68 -0.36 -15.22
N ASP A 116 10.98 -1.48 -14.94
CA ASP A 116 10.93 -2.68 -15.78
C ASP A 116 9.55 -3.34 -15.68
N GLU A 117 8.70 -3.12 -16.70
CA GLU A 117 7.34 -3.67 -16.72
C GLU A 117 7.33 -5.21 -16.69
N ALA A 118 8.28 -5.87 -17.36
CA ALA A 118 8.31 -7.34 -17.42
C ALA A 118 8.63 -7.95 -16.04
N ALA A 119 9.55 -7.34 -15.29
CA ALA A 119 9.84 -7.76 -13.92
C ALA A 119 8.62 -7.62 -13.00
N PHE A 120 7.86 -6.53 -13.16
CA PHE A 120 6.62 -6.31 -12.40
C PHE A 120 5.51 -7.27 -12.81
N GLU A 121 5.35 -7.56 -14.11
CA GLU A 121 4.38 -8.55 -14.58
C GLU A 121 4.61 -9.92 -13.95
N ASN A 122 5.85 -10.40 -13.95
CA ASN A 122 6.21 -11.66 -13.32
C ASN A 122 5.98 -11.62 -11.79
N PHE A 123 6.36 -10.53 -11.13
CA PHE A 123 6.18 -10.39 -9.70
C PHE A 123 4.70 -10.41 -9.28
N TYR A 124 3.83 -9.67 -9.97
CA TYR A 124 2.41 -9.63 -9.64
C TYR A 124 1.70 -10.94 -10.00
N ALA A 125 2.05 -11.58 -11.12
CA ALA A 125 1.48 -12.86 -11.52
C ALA A 125 1.93 -14.00 -10.60
N ASP A 126 3.23 -14.17 -10.40
CA ASP A 126 3.80 -15.36 -9.79
C ASP A 126 3.90 -15.21 -8.26
N ALA A 127 4.49 -14.11 -7.77
CA ALA A 127 4.69 -13.93 -6.34
C ALA A 127 3.40 -13.51 -5.64
N LEU A 128 2.69 -12.50 -6.13
CA LEU A 128 1.43 -12.06 -5.51
C LEU A 128 0.21 -12.85 -5.97
N GLN A 129 0.35 -13.72 -6.99
CA GLN A 129 -0.75 -14.52 -7.54
C GLN A 129 -1.98 -13.67 -7.90
N ALA A 130 -1.74 -12.45 -8.40
CA ALA A 130 -2.77 -11.55 -8.82
C ALA A 130 -3.31 -11.94 -10.22
N GLU A 131 -4.59 -11.73 -10.44
CA GLU A 131 -5.23 -12.00 -11.73
C GLU A 131 -4.82 -10.94 -12.76
N ARG A 132 -4.22 -11.34 -13.88
CA ARG A 132 -3.90 -10.44 -14.97
C ARG A 132 -5.19 -10.05 -15.71
N ILE A 133 -5.51 -8.76 -15.74
CA ILE A 133 -6.68 -8.22 -16.43
C ILE A 133 -6.33 -7.35 -17.65
N GLY A 134 -5.05 -7.16 -17.91
CA GLY A 134 -4.51 -6.41 -19.05
C GLY A 134 -2.98 -6.28 -18.97
N ALA A 135 -2.38 -5.68 -19.99
CA ALA A 135 -0.95 -5.37 -19.98
C ALA A 135 -0.65 -4.37 -18.85
N GLY A 136 0.29 -4.69 -17.96
CA GLY A 136 0.62 -3.89 -16.80
C GLY A 136 -0.55 -3.66 -15.84
N ARG A 137 -1.56 -4.54 -15.84
CA ARG A 137 -2.77 -4.36 -15.05
C ARG A 137 -3.22 -5.66 -14.41
N PHE A 138 -3.32 -5.67 -13.09
CA PHE A 138 -3.61 -6.84 -12.28
C PHE A 138 -4.72 -6.57 -11.26
N LYS A 139 -5.46 -7.62 -10.92
CA LYS A 139 -6.47 -7.60 -9.86
C LYS A 139 -5.98 -8.46 -8.71
N LEU A 140 -5.75 -7.83 -7.55
CA LEU A 140 -5.42 -8.51 -6.30
C LEU A 140 -6.62 -8.44 -5.36
N GLY A 141 -7.35 -9.54 -5.27
CA GLY A 141 -8.69 -9.51 -4.68
C GLY A 141 -9.67 -8.68 -5.51
N GLU A 142 -10.13 -7.53 -4.98
CA GLU A 142 -10.98 -6.57 -5.71
C GLU A 142 -10.22 -5.30 -6.11
N THR A 143 -9.01 -5.12 -5.61
CA THR A 143 -8.19 -3.93 -5.89
C THR A 143 -7.44 -4.11 -7.21
N ILE A 144 -7.51 -3.11 -8.08
CA ILE A 144 -6.70 -3.07 -9.30
C ILE A 144 -5.35 -2.41 -8.99
N ILE A 145 -4.28 -3.01 -9.49
CA ILE A 145 -2.93 -2.48 -9.46
C ILE A 145 -2.47 -2.38 -10.90
N SER A 146 -2.09 -1.18 -11.32
CA SER A 146 -1.56 -0.93 -12.66
C SER A 146 -0.16 -0.34 -12.57
N PHE A 147 0.67 -0.69 -13.53
CA PHE A 147 2.02 -0.13 -13.62
C PHE A 147 2.38 0.17 -15.08
N ARG A 148 3.23 1.17 -15.23
CA ARG A 148 3.82 1.58 -16.50
C ARG A 148 5.26 1.99 -16.28
N HIS A 149 6.07 1.79 -17.32
CA HIS A 149 7.42 2.35 -17.33
C HIS A 149 7.36 3.86 -17.08
N ASP A 150 8.18 4.31 -16.15
CA ASP A 150 8.32 5.72 -15.80
C ASP A 150 9.81 6.09 -15.85
N PRO A 151 10.24 7.00 -16.76
CA PRO A 151 11.64 7.41 -16.84
C PRO A 151 12.20 8.02 -15.55
N ALA A 152 11.32 8.50 -14.67
CA ALA A 152 11.70 9.05 -13.36
C ALA A 152 11.69 7.99 -12.25
N ALA A 153 11.28 6.75 -12.54
CA ALA A 153 11.33 5.67 -11.56
C ALA A 153 12.79 5.32 -11.26
N VAL A 154 13.07 5.05 -9.99
CA VAL A 154 14.40 4.66 -9.53
C VAL A 154 14.27 3.34 -8.76
N ARG A 155 15.05 2.35 -9.20
CA ARG A 155 15.17 1.10 -8.46
C ARG A 155 16.03 1.33 -7.21
N ALA A 156 15.51 0.95 -6.06
CA ALA A 156 16.29 0.99 -4.83
C ALA A 156 17.45 -0.02 -4.88
N GLU A 157 18.55 0.29 -4.23
CA GLU A 157 19.62 -0.68 -4.03
C GLU A 157 19.18 -1.76 -3.04
N LYS A 158 19.48 -3.03 -3.37
CA LYS A 158 19.25 -4.14 -2.45
C LYS A 158 20.20 -3.99 -1.27
N SER A 159 19.65 -3.59 -0.12
CA SER A 159 20.36 -3.59 1.16
C SER A 159 20.13 -4.93 1.89
N PRO A 160 21.03 -5.30 2.82
CA PRO A 160 20.79 -6.42 3.72
C PRO A 160 19.44 -6.29 4.42
N THR A 161 18.82 -7.43 4.73
CA THR A 161 17.53 -7.48 5.42
C THR A 161 17.60 -6.70 6.73
N ALA A 162 16.72 -5.73 6.87
CA ALA A 162 16.57 -4.93 8.07
C ALA A 162 15.46 -5.51 8.96
N GLY A 163 15.51 -5.26 10.25
CA GLY A 163 14.41 -5.57 11.15
C GLY A 163 13.15 -4.76 10.80
N ALA A 164 11.99 -5.14 11.33
CA ALA A 164 10.73 -4.44 11.06
C ALA A 164 10.79 -2.94 11.42
N ALA A 165 11.50 -2.58 12.49
CA ALA A 165 11.71 -1.18 12.89
C ALA A 165 12.49 -0.39 11.83
N ASP A 166 13.55 -0.99 11.25
CA ASP A 166 14.37 -0.37 10.22
C ASP A 166 13.61 -0.27 8.88
N ALA A 167 12.79 -1.29 8.56
CA ALA A 167 11.91 -1.24 7.40
C ALA A 167 10.92 -0.08 7.51
N ILE A 168 10.27 0.08 8.66
CA ILE A 168 9.37 1.21 8.94
C ILE A 168 10.14 2.54 8.85
N ALA A 169 11.36 2.60 9.40
CA ALA A 169 12.19 3.80 9.32
C ALA A 169 12.53 4.17 7.87
N SER A 170 12.89 3.18 7.03
CA SER A 170 13.23 3.41 5.62
C SER A 170 12.01 3.77 4.73
N MET A 171 10.79 3.48 5.17
CA MET A 171 9.57 3.95 4.51
C MET A 171 9.24 5.41 4.80
N ARG A 172 9.84 6.02 5.83
CA ARG A 172 9.50 7.37 6.29
C ARG A 172 10.00 8.45 5.33
N ALA A 173 9.27 8.63 4.25
CA ALA A 173 9.36 9.78 3.37
C ALA A 173 7.94 10.21 3.00
N VAL A 174 7.76 11.47 2.66
CA VAL A 174 6.46 12.01 2.27
C VAL A 174 5.86 11.23 1.10
N GLY A 175 4.56 10.94 1.16
CA GLY A 175 3.77 10.36 0.07
C GLY A 175 3.29 8.92 0.31
N MET A 176 2.73 8.31 -0.73
CA MET A 176 2.34 6.90 -0.74
C MET A 176 3.59 6.02 -0.69
N ARG A 177 3.71 5.18 0.33
CA ARG A 177 4.97 4.47 0.61
C ARG A 177 4.83 2.95 0.63
N TYR A 178 3.64 2.44 0.87
CA TYR A 178 3.40 1.01 0.89
C TYR A 178 1.93 0.67 0.63
N ILE A 179 1.72 -0.56 0.24
CA ILE A 179 0.40 -1.20 0.25
C ILE A 179 0.40 -2.33 1.27
N THR A 180 -0.80 -2.72 1.75
CA THR A 180 -0.94 -3.85 2.67
C THR A 180 -1.85 -4.90 2.08
N VAL A 181 -1.35 -6.12 2.01
CA VAL A 181 -2.09 -7.31 1.64
C VAL A 181 -2.43 -8.09 2.90
N GLN A 182 -3.72 -8.24 3.17
CA GLN A 182 -4.20 -9.00 4.33
C GLN A 182 -4.29 -10.48 3.98
N VAL A 183 -3.54 -11.33 4.69
CA VAL A 183 -3.44 -12.77 4.46
C VAL A 183 -3.91 -13.57 5.69
N ARG A 184 -4.20 -14.86 5.49
CA ARG A 184 -4.59 -15.73 6.60
C ARG A 184 -3.41 -16.28 7.39
N ASP A 185 -2.24 -16.42 6.77
CA ASP A 185 -1.00 -16.91 7.39
C ASP A 185 0.18 -16.05 6.93
N CYS A 186 0.59 -15.11 7.77
CA CYS A 186 1.70 -14.20 7.48
C CYS A 186 3.03 -14.94 7.37
N ASP A 187 3.31 -15.88 8.27
CA ASP A 187 4.56 -16.63 8.30
C ASP A 187 4.69 -17.59 7.10
N GLY A 188 3.58 -18.27 6.75
CA GLY A 188 3.53 -19.16 5.60
C GLY A 188 3.76 -18.43 4.28
N GLU A 189 3.07 -17.29 4.09
CA GLU A 189 3.25 -16.47 2.89
C GLU A 189 4.65 -15.85 2.83
N HIS A 190 5.19 -15.39 3.96
CA HIS A 190 6.55 -14.87 4.00
C HIS A 190 7.58 -15.93 3.59
N ARG A 191 7.50 -17.14 4.17
CA ARG A 191 8.37 -18.26 3.75
C ARG A 191 8.25 -18.57 2.26
N ARG A 192 7.02 -18.54 1.72
CA ARG A 192 6.78 -18.75 0.28
C ARG A 192 7.48 -17.68 -0.55
N PHE A 193 7.35 -16.39 -0.20
CA PHE A 193 8.06 -15.32 -0.89
C PHE A 193 9.57 -15.49 -0.85
N MET A 194 10.13 -15.87 0.30
CA MET A 194 11.59 -16.09 0.43
C MET A 194 12.05 -17.27 -0.43
N SER A 195 11.26 -18.35 -0.51
CA SER A 195 11.59 -19.51 -1.37
C SER A 195 11.58 -19.16 -2.87
N MET A 196 10.86 -18.13 -3.27
CA MET A 196 10.81 -17.61 -4.64
C MET A 196 11.89 -16.55 -4.92
N GLY A 197 12.73 -16.20 -3.92
CA GLY A 197 13.76 -15.17 -4.08
C GLY A 197 13.22 -13.73 -4.12
N VAL A 198 11.99 -13.51 -3.64
CA VAL A 198 11.43 -12.17 -3.48
C VAL A 198 12.28 -11.36 -2.49
N TRP A 199 12.48 -10.10 -2.76
CA TRP A 199 13.27 -9.23 -1.90
C TRP A 199 12.58 -9.05 -0.54
N GLU A 200 13.24 -9.50 0.54
CA GLU A 200 12.77 -9.31 1.90
C GLU A 200 12.88 -7.85 2.32
N GLY A 201 11.79 -7.26 2.77
CA GLY A 201 11.78 -5.95 3.39
C GLY A 201 11.99 -6.04 4.90
N ALA A 202 11.30 -6.95 5.57
CA ALA A 202 11.48 -7.32 6.98
C ALA A 202 10.83 -8.66 7.29
N ALA A 203 11.50 -9.45 8.13
CA ALA A 203 10.97 -10.71 8.64
C ALA A 203 9.68 -10.51 9.47
N PRO A 204 8.87 -11.57 9.64
CA PRO A 204 7.63 -11.49 10.41
C PRO A 204 7.84 -11.07 11.86
N VAL A 205 7.01 -10.12 12.34
CA VAL A 205 6.98 -9.64 13.71
C VAL A 205 5.54 -9.54 14.23
N THR A 206 5.34 -9.87 15.49
CA THR A 206 4.03 -9.77 16.15
C THR A 206 3.84 -8.40 16.79
N LEU A 207 2.74 -7.73 16.48
CA LEU A 207 2.34 -6.46 17.05
C LEU A 207 1.28 -6.70 18.13
N GLY A 208 1.72 -7.13 19.31
CA GLY A 208 0.84 -7.50 20.42
C GLY A 208 -0.20 -8.55 19.99
N ALA A 209 -1.45 -8.39 20.43
CA ALA A 209 -2.57 -9.25 20.02
C ALA A 209 -3.25 -8.78 18.72
N VAL A 210 -2.72 -7.75 18.04
CA VAL A 210 -3.41 -7.06 16.92
C VAL A 210 -3.10 -7.68 15.58
N ALA A 211 -1.83 -7.93 15.30
CA ALA A 211 -1.41 -8.40 13.99
C ALA A 211 -0.05 -9.10 14.03
N ARG A 212 0.18 -9.99 13.06
CA ARG A 212 1.49 -10.46 12.64
C ARG A 212 1.78 -9.89 11.27
N ILE A 213 2.89 -9.19 11.13
CA ILE A 213 3.24 -8.49 9.90
C ILE A 213 4.64 -8.82 9.42
N SER A 214 4.85 -8.81 8.12
CA SER A 214 6.17 -8.82 7.49
C SER A 214 6.16 -7.84 6.32
N PHE A 215 7.33 -7.56 5.77
CA PHE A 215 7.45 -6.75 4.57
C PHE A 215 8.21 -7.49 3.50
N ILE A 216 7.70 -7.42 2.28
CA ILE A 216 8.44 -7.73 1.05
C ILE A 216 8.61 -6.46 0.23
N ARG A 217 9.47 -6.53 -0.77
CA ARG A 217 9.65 -5.44 -1.74
C ARG A 217 9.38 -5.94 -3.15
N ASP A 218 8.79 -5.08 -3.95
CA ASP A 218 8.62 -5.31 -5.37
C ASP A 218 9.98 -5.17 -6.13
N PRO A 219 10.03 -5.39 -7.45
CA PRO A 219 11.27 -5.32 -8.22
C PRO A 219 12.03 -4.00 -8.13
N ASP A 220 11.36 -2.88 -7.87
CA ASP A 220 11.98 -1.57 -7.70
C ASP A 220 12.24 -1.20 -6.23
N GLY A 221 11.83 -2.07 -5.30
CA GLY A 221 12.07 -1.90 -3.87
C GLY A 221 10.96 -1.17 -3.12
N ASN A 222 9.77 -1.00 -3.72
CA ASN A 222 8.61 -0.47 -3.01
C ASN A 222 8.12 -1.47 -1.98
N PHE A 223 7.67 -0.97 -0.83
CA PHE A 223 7.23 -1.82 0.27
C PHE A 223 5.82 -2.37 0.07
N ILE A 224 5.67 -3.65 0.39
CA ILE A 224 4.39 -4.35 0.50
C ILE A 224 4.34 -5.01 1.88
N GLU A 225 3.42 -4.55 2.72
CA GLU A 225 3.14 -5.16 4.01
C GLU A 225 2.27 -6.40 3.81
N ILE A 226 2.74 -7.54 4.31
CA ILE A 226 1.98 -8.79 4.40
C ILE A 226 1.48 -8.86 5.83
N SER A 227 0.17 -8.85 6.02
CA SER A 227 -0.43 -8.66 7.34
C SER A 227 -1.49 -9.72 7.63
N GLN A 228 -1.36 -10.38 8.77
CA GLN A 228 -2.38 -11.22 9.38
C GLN A 228 -2.96 -10.47 10.58
N ARG A 229 -4.21 -9.99 10.46
CA ARG A 229 -4.86 -9.25 11.55
C ARG A 229 -5.80 -10.14 12.35
N ALA A 230 -5.72 -10.05 13.67
CA ALA A 230 -6.59 -10.79 14.59
C ALA A 230 -8.09 -10.55 14.32
N SER A 231 -8.47 -9.33 13.94
CA SER A 231 -9.85 -8.99 13.59
C SER A 231 -10.38 -9.68 12.31
N LEU A 232 -9.49 -10.24 11.48
CA LEU A 232 -9.85 -10.94 10.25
C LEU A 232 -9.66 -12.45 10.34
N THR A 233 -8.68 -12.92 11.13
CA THR A 233 -8.24 -14.32 11.13
C THR A 233 -8.41 -15.03 12.48
N GLY A 234 -8.82 -14.32 13.52
CA GLY A 234 -8.78 -14.81 14.88
C GLY A 234 -7.44 -14.55 15.57
N PRO A 235 -7.18 -15.17 16.74
CA PRO A 235 -5.98 -14.95 17.52
C PRO A 235 -4.69 -15.11 16.72
N ILE A 236 -3.74 -14.20 16.93
CA ILE A 236 -2.42 -14.23 16.27
C ILE A 236 -1.54 -15.26 16.96
N PRO A 237 -0.81 -16.10 16.20
CA PRO A 237 0.20 -17.00 16.77
C PRO A 237 1.25 -16.22 17.57
N ALA A 238 1.68 -16.82 18.69
CA ALA A 238 2.67 -16.22 19.59
C ALA A 238 4.06 -16.19 18.93
#